data_ac05540b62427f4ce62714d65fdecec6
#
_entry.id   ac05540b62427f4ce62714d65fdecec6
#
_cell.length_a   1.000
_cell.length_b   1.000
_cell.length_c   1.000
_cell.angle_alpha   90.00
_cell.angle_beta   90.00
_cell.angle_gamma   90.00
#
_symmetry.space_group_name_H-M   'P 1'
#
loop_
_entity.id
_entity.type
_entity.pdbx_description
1 polymer ?
#
loop_
_entity_poly.entity_id
_entity_poly.type
_entity_poly.pdbx_seq_one_letter_code
_entity_poly.pdbx_strand_id
1 'polypeptide(L)'
;MKRIALLAAIVTLASCSSKGPDGSLGNEQAQDMFKEAMSQPPVPQSVMRNGERLSFMLLQPKTETSPFGFLLQVDASCASPVANLIYLDGVKRIYFASPDGKYAPARPIPAAQVATLNANPAFQRACAATREPDWRVLKGQGEEQWVMIDRNSLATVDGQLQFWAAYDSPAIGHDQPYNAPYAQKRERYSLDCAKQTFSLLAGYDLDEHNTVTDGGVFFEPKTYSVKDSDADYRLLFDAACGKPEALAALPAFKPRTKAPLVLTVPRVQAPALSAVKQLNLPKPAKALKRVVETGTAHLKGQSAPFTEEKFFSQDKASGQLAVRTKGSSFEGQAVSFRGLVSLAQQTVYSGEAPMVDNIGLNAIAFSGDWKSMPVGAQLGYITDGKMSNSVVGEYGKQRQAFDCRVEQHLPAAQVNASLSGQAKKLRCAHLEDSLKRVETLYYLEDYGYFFRAGIDPNALFHEERVLKEVE
;
A
#
# COMPACT_ATOMS: atom_id res chain seq x y z
N MET A 1 14.36 27.27 6.52
CA MET A 1 15.57 26.58 7.00
C MET A 1 15.38 25.91 8.36
N LYS A 2 14.88 26.58 9.41
CA LYS A 2 14.61 25.93 10.74
C LYS A 2 13.64 24.74 10.68
N ARG A 3 12.67 24.74 9.76
CA ARG A 3 11.66 23.65 9.61
C ARG A 3 12.25 22.32 9.12
N ILE A 4 13.22 22.40 8.21
CA ILE A 4 13.90 21.22 7.65
C ILE A 4 14.86 20.59 8.68
N ALA A 5 15.50 21.42 9.52
CA ALA A 5 16.42 20.95 10.56
C ALA A 5 15.69 20.16 11.67
N LEU A 6 14.44 20.53 12.02
CA LEU A 6 13.67 19.83 13.04
C LEU A 6 13.16 18.46 12.57
N LEU A 7 12.71 18.37 11.30
CA LEU A 7 12.36 17.09 10.70
C LEU A 7 13.58 16.17 10.56
N ALA A 8 14.74 16.73 10.21
CA ALA A 8 15.99 15.98 10.15
C ALA A 8 16.41 15.45 11.54
N ALA A 9 16.18 16.23 12.62
CA ALA A 9 16.47 15.81 13.98
C ALA A 9 15.60 14.63 14.44
N ILE A 10 14.32 14.60 14.05
CA ILE A 10 13.40 13.50 14.37
C ILE A 10 13.75 12.24 13.56
N VAL A 11 14.15 12.39 12.29
CA VAL A 11 14.61 11.27 11.47
C VAL A 11 15.91 10.68 11.98
N THR A 12 16.82 11.50 12.54
CA THR A 12 18.06 11.01 13.20
C THR A 12 17.78 10.22 14.47
N LEU A 13 16.66 10.50 15.18
CA LEU A 13 16.22 9.68 16.31
C LEU A 13 15.93 8.22 15.90
N ALA A 14 15.36 8.02 14.71
CA ALA A 14 15.06 6.69 14.19
C ALA A 14 16.30 5.94 13.68
N SER A 15 17.28 6.65 13.12
CA SER A 15 18.50 6.04 12.56
C SER A 15 19.59 5.73 13.59
N CYS A 16 19.60 6.41 14.75
CA CYS A 16 20.61 6.19 15.79
C CYS A 16 20.37 4.94 16.66
N SER A 17 19.18 4.31 16.56
CA SER A 17 18.90 3.11 17.38
C SER A 17 19.53 1.82 16.84
N SER A 18 20.25 1.86 15.71
CA SER A 18 20.91 0.69 15.12
C SER A 18 22.38 0.52 15.51
N LYS A 19 22.95 1.39 16.34
CA LYS A 19 24.35 1.32 16.75
C LYS A 19 24.52 1.64 18.24
N GLY A 20 24.44 0.62 19.08
CA GLY A 20 24.86 0.66 20.46
C GLY A 20 23.82 0.16 21.46
N PRO A 21 24.24 -0.47 22.56
CA PRO A 21 23.34 -1.00 23.58
C PRO A 21 22.65 0.07 24.44
N ASP A 22 22.98 1.32 24.32
CA ASP A 22 22.48 2.44 25.13
C ASP A 22 21.54 3.41 24.44
N GLY A 23 21.20 3.18 23.16
CA GLY A 23 20.13 3.90 22.48
C GLY A 23 20.21 5.43 22.55
N SER A 24 21.43 6.00 22.65
CA SER A 24 21.62 7.44 22.79
C SER A 24 21.07 8.17 21.57
N LEU A 25 20.05 8.96 21.79
CA LEU A 25 19.52 9.88 20.80
C LEU A 25 20.53 11.03 20.64
N GLY A 26 21.11 11.17 19.48
CA GLY A 26 22.26 12.05 19.24
C GLY A 26 21.99 13.58 19.30
N ASN A 27 20.83 14.00 19.81
CA ASN A 27 20.46 15.40 19.93
C ASN A 27 19.60 15.61 21.20
N GLU A 28 20.11 16.36 22.18
CA GLU A 28 19.43 16.68 23.44
C GLU A 28 18.02 17.26 23.21
N GLN A 29 17.87 18.17 22.28
CA GLN A 29 16.58 18.80 21.97
C GLN A 29 15.53 17.77 21.51
N ALA A 30 15.93 16.77 20.74
CA ALA A 30 15.05 15.72 20.30
C ALA A 30 14.68 14.76 21.46
N GLN A 31 15.60 14.53 22.40
CA GLN A 31 15.33 13.77 23.61
C GLN A 31 14.33 14.49 24.51
N ASP A 32 14.49 15.80 24.69
CA ASP A 32 13.59 16.61 25.51
C ASP A 32 12.19 16.66 24.93
N MET A 33 12.05 16.84 23.62
CA MET A 33 10.76 16.79 22.92
C MET A 33 10.06 15.45 23.09
N PHE A 34 10.82 14.36 22.99
CA PHE A 34 10.27 13.01 23.15
C PHE A 34 9.86 12.74 24.60
N LYS A 35 10.65 13.20 25.58
CA LYS A 35 10.32 13.15 26.99
C LYS A 35 9.08 13.98 27.33
N GLU A 36 8.96 15.16 26.74
CA GLU A 36 7.75 16.00 26.86
C GLU A 36 6.51 15.29 26.32
N ALA A 37 6.62 14.65 25.14
CA ALA A 37 5.54 13.88 24.57
C ALA A 37 5.13 12.68 25.44
N MET A 38 6.08 11.96 26.05
CA MET A 38 5.79 10.85 26.98
C MET A 38 5.12 11.32 28.29
N SER A 39 5.20 12.60 28.60
CA SER A 39 4.52 13.21 29.75
C SER A 39 3.08 13.63 29.46
N GLN A 40 2.68 13.66 28.17
CA GLN A 40 1.30 13.99 27.78
C GLN A 40 0.31 12.90 28.21
N PRO A 41 -0.94 13.24 28.50
CA PRO A 41 -1.96 12.24 28.75
C PRO A 41 -2.29 11.46 27.46
N PRO A 42 -2.56 10.15 27.56
CA PRO A 42 -3.13 9.42 26.44
C PRO A 42 -4.41 10.09 25.94
N VAL A 43 -4.55 10.23 24.62
CA VAL A 43 -5.78 10.75 24.00
C VAL A 43 -6.93 9.78 24.33
N PRO A 44 -7.97 10.20 25.07
CA PRO A 44 -8.92 9.26 25.69
C PRO A 44 -9.65 8.33 24.70
N GLN A 45 -10.02 8.86 23.52
CA GLN A 45 -10.71 8.06 22.50
C GLN A 45 -9.80 7.05 21.82
N SER A 46 -8.48 7.18 21.95
CA SER A 46 -7.52 6.24 21.35
C SER A 46 -7.12 5.09 22.27
N VAL A 47 -7.46 5.13 23.56
CA VAL A 47 -7.03 4.11 24.53
C VAL A 47 -7.73 2.78 24.25
N MET A 48 -6.94 1.75 23.89
CA MET A 48 -7.39 0.39 23.63
C MET A 48 -6.58 -0.61 24.45
N ARG A 49 -7.26 -1.49 25.18
CA ARG A 49 -6.61 -2.61 25.87
C ARG A 49 -6.36 -3.76 24.89
N ASN A 50 -5.18 -4.35 24.99
CA ASN A 50 -4.77 -5.50 24.18
C ASN A 50 -3.92 -6.47 25.05
N GLY A 51 -4.58 -7.33 25.79
CA GLY A 51 -3.96 -8.14 26.84
C GLY A 51 -3.35 -7.26 27.94
N GLU A 52 -2.09 -7.47 28.28
CA GLU A 52 -1.36 -6.66 29.26
C GLU A 52 -0.96 -5.27 28.77
N ARG A 53 -1.20 -4.96 27.51
CA ARG A 53 -0.74 -3.71 26.87
C ARG A 53 -1.91 -2.74 26.68
N LEU A 54 -1.59 -1.45 26.67
CA LEU A 54 -2.43 -0.40 26.12
C LEU A 54 -1.82 0.11 24.83
N SER A 55 -2.63 0.20 23.78
CA SER A 55 -2.34 0.97 22.59
C SER A 55 -3.07 2.31 22.69
N PHE A 56 -2.36 3.39 22.46
CA PHE A 56 -2.89 4.75 22.60
C PHE A 56 -2.07 5.75 21.81
N MET A 57 -2.62 6.95 21.68
CA MET A 57 -1.94 8.06 21.05
C MET A 57 -1.61 9.15 22.08
N LEU A 58 -0.44 9.76 21.92
CA LEU A 58 0.01 10.93 22.65
C LEU A 58 0.04 12.12 21.70
N LEU A 59 -0.67 13.17 22.02
CA LEU A 59 -0.66 14.42 21.26
C LEU A 59 0.34 15.39 21.89
N GLN A 60 1.43 15.68 21.17
CA GLN A 60 2.32 16.77 21.51
C GLN A 60 1.78 18.06 20.87
N PRO A 61 1.30 19.03 21.63
CA PRO A 61 0.83 20.30 21.09
C PRO A 61 1.99 21.14 20.54
N LYS A 62 1.66 22.17 19.78
CA LYS A 62 2.65 23.15 19.35
C LYS A 62 3.15 23.94 20.57
N THR A 63 4.46 24.01 20.73
CA THR A 63 5.15 24.79 21.76
C THR A 63 6.27 25.61 21.13
N GLU A 64 6.93 26.48 21.88
CA GLU A 64 8.13 27.19 21.39
C GLU A 64 9.26 26.24 21.04
N THR A 65 9.42 25.15 21.82
CA THR A 65 10.40 24.09 21.61
C THR A 65 9.98 23.09 20.53
N SER A 66 8.68 22.89 20.32
CA SER A 66 8.07 22.05 19.28
C SER A 66 7.09 22.89 18.44
N PRO A 67 7.57 23.65 17.45
CA PRO A 67 6.73 24.54 16.64
C PRO A 67 5.74 23.80 15.74
N PHE A 68 5.86 22.46 15.65
CA PHE A 68 4.94 21.57 14.98
C PHE A 68 4.37 20.62 16.03
N GLY A 69 3.04 20.60 16.19
CA GLY A 69 2.38 19.53 16.92
C GLY A 69 2.54 18.21 16.17
N PHE A 70 2.59 17.12 16.91
CA PHE A 70 2.65 15.77 16.35
C PHE A 70 1.91 14.77 17.23
N LEU A 71 1.53 13.66 16.62
CA LEU A 71 0.89 12.53 17.26
C LEU A 71 1.85 11.36 17.29
N LEU A 72 1.99 10.72 18.46
CA LEU A 72 2.74 9.47 18.61
C LEU A 72 1.76 8.34 18.84
N GLN A 73 1.89 7.26 18.10
CA GLN A 73 1.23 6.00 18.45
C GLN A 73 2.16 5.12 19.26
N VAL A 74 1.72 4.78 20.47
CA VAL A 74 2.48 4.02 21.47
C VAL A 74 1.71 2.78 21.84
N ASP A 75 2.44 1.68 22.05
CA ASP A 75 1.94 0.43 22.58
C ASP A 75 2.77 0.06 23.82
N ALA A 76 2.20 0.22 25.02
CA ALA A 76 2.91 0.10 26.31
C ALA A 76 2.31 -0.96 27.22
N SER A 77 3.16 -1.69 27.96
CA SER A 77 2.73 -2.63 28.98
C SER A 77 2.28 -1.91 30.24
N CYS A 78 1.16 -2.35 30.82
CA CYS A 78 0.71 -1.91 32.15
C CYS A 78 1.38 -2.68 33.29
N ALA A 79 2.02 -3.82 32.99
CA ALA A 79 2.60 -4.71 33.99
C ALA A 79 4.14 -4.59 34.08
N SER A 80 4.79 -4.15 33.00
CA SER A 80 6.24 -4.09 32.90
C SER A 80 6.70 -2.77 32.24
N PRO A 81 7.94 -2.30 32.49
CA PRO A 81 8.45 -1.05 31.93
C PRO A 81 8.90 -1.25 30.47
N VAL A 82 7.97 -1.68 29.60
CA VAL A 82 8.21 -1.89 28.18
C VAL A 82 7.17 -1.12 27.38
N ALA A 83 7.64 -0.35 26.41
CA ALA A 83 6.78 0.34 25.45
C ALA A 83 7.43 0.34 24.07
N ASN A 84 6.58 0.33 23.04
CA ASN A 84 6.97 0.41 21.64
C ASN A 84 6.38 1.65 20.99
N LEU A 85 7.13 2.24 20.09
CA LEU A 85 6.68 3.30 19.21
C LEU A 85 6.33 2.70 17.86
N ILE A 86 5.12 2.96 17.40
CA ILE A 86 4.64 2.49 16.09
C ILE A 86 4.97 3.53 15.03
N TYR A 87 4.45 4.75 15.18
CA TYR A 87 4.73 5.85 14.27
C TYR A 87 4.66 7.22 14.97
N LEU A 88 5.19 8.21 14.28
CA LEU A 88 4.98 9.64 14.53
C LEU A 88 4.22 10.23 13.34
N ASP A 89 3.14 10.95 13.61
CA ASP A 89 2.33 11.66 12.61
C ASP A 89 2.38 13.18 12.87
N GLY A 90 3.02 13.90 11.95
CA GLY A 90 3.17 15.34 12.01
C GLY A 90 2.82 15.98 10.67
N VAL A 91 3.82 16.50 9.96
CA VAL A 91 3.63 16.97 8.56
C VAL A 91 3.37 15.78 7.63
N LYS A 92 3.96 14.66 7.93
CA LYS A 92 3.70 13.34 7.33
C LYS A 92 3.89 12.27 8.39
N ARG A 93 3.26 11.10 8.19
CA ARG A 93 3.47 9.93 9.04
C ARG A 93 4.84 9.31 8.76
N ILE A 94 5.56 8.96 9.81
CA ILE A 94 6.89 8.35 9.75
C ILE A 94 6.88 7.10 10.62
N TYR A 95 7.17 5.96 10.01
CA TYR A 95 7.45 4.71 10.70
C TYR A 95 8.97 4.60 10.91
N PHE A 96 9.39 4.32 12.12
CA PHE A 96 10.79 4.55 12.53
C PHE A 96 11.82 3.59 11.96
N ALA A 97 11.42 2.52 11.31
CA ALA A 97 12.38 1.54 10.79
C ALA A 97 12.62 1.62 9.28
N SER A 98 11.88 2.43 8.54
CA SER A 98 12.02 2.51 7.09
C SER A 98 12.54 3.87 6.65
N PRO A 99 13.66 3.93 5.91
CA PRO A 99 14.19 5.18 5.34
C PRO A 99 13.23 5.85 4.36
N ASP A 100 12.35 5.09 3.72
CA ASP A 100 11.38 5.57 2.72
C ASP A 100 10.00 5.93 3.32
N GLY A 101 9.84 5.78 4.64
CA GLY A 101 8.59 6.11 5.35
C GLY A 101 7.49 5.07 5.20
N LYS A 102 7.79 3.87 4.69
CA LYS A 102 6.86 2.74 4.66
C LYS A 102 6.73 2.10 6.04
N TYR A 103 5.75 1.20 6.18
CA TYR A 103 5.56 0.44 7.40
C TYR A 103 6.84 -0.30 7.81
N ALA A 104 7.11 -0.26 9.10
CA ALA A 104 8.15 -1.04 9.72
C ALA A 104 7.67 -1.52 11.10
N PRO A 105 8.17 -2.67 11.60
CA PRO A 105 7.82 -3.18 12.91
C PRO A 105 8.03 -2.15 14.02
N ALA A 106 7.16 -2.19 15.03
CA ALA A 106 7.24 -1.34 16.21
C ALA A 106 8.64 -1.40 16.87
N ARG A 107 9.14 -0.25 17.32
CA ARG A 107 10.45 -0.16 17.97
C ARG A 107 10.34 0.03 19.48
N PRO A 108 11.19 -0.63 20.26
CA PRO A 108 11.29 -0.36 21.68
C PRO A 108 11.64 1.10 21.94
N ILE A 109 10.87 1.73 22.83
CA ILE A 109 11.16 3.05 23.36
C ILE A 109 12.32 2.93 24.36
N PRO A 110 13.32 3.83 24.34
CA PRO A 110 14.43 3.80 25.31
C PRO A 110 13.96 3.87 26.77
N ALA A 111 14.66 3.18 27.66
CA ALA A 111 14.26 3.00 29.06
C ALA A 111 13.98 4.33 29.80
N ALA A 112 14.74 5.38 29.52
CA ALA A 112 14.53 6.69 30.17
C ALA A 112 13.17 7.31 29.82
N GLN A 113 12.73 7.20 28.56
CA GLN A 113 11.43 7.68 28.11
C GLN A 113 10.29 6.78 28.59
N VAL A 114 10.51 5.46 28.64
CA VAL A 114 9.57 4.51 29.25
C VAL A 114 9.38 4.83 30.73
N ALA A 115 10.44 5.18 31.45
CA ALA A 115 10.34 5.61 32.85
C ALA A 115 9.48 6.87 33.00
N THR A 116 9.60 7.84 32.09
CA THR A 116 8.76 9.03 32.06
C THR A 116 7.29 8.67 31.82
N LEU A 117 7.01 7.80 30.86
CA LEU A 117 5.65 7.33 30.56
C LEU A 117 5.07 6.59 31.79
N ASN A 118 5.82 5.69 32.41
CA ASN A 118 5.35 4.93 33.59
C ASN A 118 5.10 5.82 34.80
N ALA A 119 5.85 6.93 34.92
CA ALA A 119 5.62 7.93 35.96
C ALA A 119 4.41 8.85 35.66
N ASN A 120 3.85 8.80 34.44
CA ASN A 120 2.72 9.64 34.04
C ASN A 120 1.43 9.16 34.74
N PRO A 121 0.81 9.99 35.62
CA PRO A 121 -0.39 9.58 36.34
C PRO A 121 -1.60 9.32 35.43
N ALA A 122 -1.65 9.96 34.23
CA ALA A 122 -2.71 9.73 33.28
C ALA A 122 -2.58 8.36 32.61
N PHE A 123 -1.37 7.93 32.28
CA PHE A 123 -1.11 6.58 31.77
C PHE A 123 -1.45 5.52 32.82
N GLN A 124 -1.03 5.72 34.08
CA GLN A 124 -1.36 4.81 35.18
C GLN A 124 -2.88 4.68 35.38
N ARG A 125 -3.62 5.80 35.36
CA ARG A 125 -5.08 5.78 35.43
C ARG A 125 -5.70 5.05 34.25
N ALA A 126 -5.17 5.25 33.03
CA ALA A 126 -5.66 4.53 31.85
C ALA A 126 -5.45 3.01 32.00
N CYS A 127 -4.30 2.56 32.49
CA CYS A 127 -4.05 1.15 32.78
C CYS A 127 -5.02 0.57 33.82
N ALA A 128 -5.27 1.31 34.91
CA ALA A 128 -6.17 0.86 35.99
C ALA A 128 -7.64 0.85 35.57
N ALA A 129 -8.07 1.80 34.73
CA ALA A 129 -9.48 1.97 34.33
C ALA A 129 -9.87 1.07 33.14
N THR A 130 -8.93 0.66 32.29
CA THR A 130 -9.22 -0.10 31.09
C THR A 130 -9.15 -1.60 31.38
N ARG A 131 -10.29 -2.28 31.28
CA ARG A 131 -10.41 -3.73 31.50
C ARG A 131 -9.80 -4.50 30.31
N GLU A 132 -9.42 -5.75 30.55
CA GLU A 132 -9.11 -6.66 29.45
C GLU A 132 -10.31 -6.87 28.54
N PRO A 133 -10.12 -6.95 27.23
CA PRO A 133 -11.21 -7.08 26.29
C PRO A 133 -11.92 -8.43 26.44
N ASP A 134 -13.23 -8.41 26.33
CA ASP A 134 -14.09 -9.60 26.25
C ASP A 134 -14.78 -9.62 24.89
N TRP A 135 -14.01 -10.05 23.88
CA TRP A 135 -14.45 -10.09 22.48
C TRP A 135 -15.55 -11.13 22.27
N ARG A 136 -16.73 -10.67 21.84
CA ARG A 136 -17.90 -11.48 21.52
C ARG A 136 -18.17 -11.44 20.01
N VAL A 137 -18.36 -12.63 19.42
CA VAL A 137 -18.55 -12.78 17.97
C VAL A 137 -20.03 -12.61 17.63
N LEU A 138 -20.33 -11.56 16.85
CA LEU A 138 -21.68 -11.27 16.33
C LEU A 138 -21.93 -12.01 15.02
N LYS A 139 -20.93 -12.01 14.15
CA LYS A 139 -20.91 -12.71 12.87
C LYS A 139 -19.56 -13.39 12.72
N GLY A 140 -19.54 -14.69 12.50
CA GLY A 140 -18.29 -15.43 12.42
C GLY A 140 -18.51 -16.86 11.98
N GLN A 141 -18.49 -17.08 10.64
CA GLN A 141 -18.54 -18.41 10.05
C GLN A 141 -17.56 -18.49 8.87
N GLY A 142 -16.90 -19.64 8.74
CA GLY A 142 -16.07 -19.97 7.60
C GLY A 142 -15.00 -18.91 7.29
N GLU A 143 -14.81 -18.64 6.00
CA GLU A 143 -13.81 -17.72 5.44
C GLU A 143 -14.28 -16.26 5.33
N GLU A 144 -15.42 -15.91 5.93
CA GLU A 144 -15.91 -14.55 5.93
C GLU A 144 -15.13 -13.66 6.91
N GLN A 145 -15.26 -12.35 6.74
CA GLN A 145 -14.87 -11.38 7.76
C GLN A 145 -15.76 -11.56 8.99
N TRP A 146 -15.14 -11.73 10.15
CA TRP A 146 -15.88 -11.83 11.41
C TRP A 146 -16.07 -10.45 12.02
N VAL A 147 -17.24 -10.25 12.63
CA VAL A 147 -17.60 -9.00 13.32
C VAL A 147 -17.73 -9.28 14.80
N MET A 148 -17.07 -8.48 15.60
CA MET A 148 -16.99 -8.69 17.05
C MET A 148 -17.19 -7.37 17.80
N ILE A 149 -17.63 -7.48 19.04
CA ILE A 149 -17.75 -6.39 20.00
C ILE A 149 -17.00 -6.72 21.28
N ASP A 150 -16.25 -5.77 21.81
CA ASP A 150 -15.65 -5.90 23.14
C ASP A 150 -16.67 -5.48 24.20
N ARG A 151 -17.26 -6.47 24.88
CA ARG A 151 -18.26 -6.27 25.91
C ARG A 151 -17.73 -5.45 27.10
N ASN A 152 -16.45 -5.58 27.45
CA ASN A 152 -15.85 -4.88 28.57
C ASN A 152 -15.54 -3.40 28.28
N SER A 153 -15.59 -3.01 27.02
CA SER A 153 -15.35 -1.61 26.59
C SER A 153 -16.62 -0.76 26.53
N LEU A 154 -17.82 -1.38 26.63
CA LEU A 154 -19.07 -0.62 26.59
C LEU A 154 -19.18 0.33 27.79
N ALA A 155 -19.32 1.61 27.49
CA ALA A 155 -19.51 2.67 28.50
C ALA A 155 -20.34 3.81 27.93
N THR A 156 -21.17 4.43 28.80
CA THR A 156 -21.86 5.67 28.43
C THR A 156 -20.98 6.86 28.74
N VAL A 157 -20.66 7.63 27.74
CA VAL A 157 -19.87 8.88 27.84
C VAL A 157 -20.67 9.98 27.19
N ASP A 158 -20.93 11.07 27.92
CA ASP A 158 -21.71 12.23 27.45
C ASP A 158 -23.07 11.84 26.81
N GLY A 159 -23.74 10.84 27.39
CA GLY A 159 -25.03 10.34 26.92
C GLY A 159 -24.99 9.46 25.68
N GLN A 160 -23.81 9.18 25.12
CA GLN A 160 -23.61 8.26 24.00
C GLN A 160 -22.93 6.97 24.45
N LEU A 161 -23.27 5.87 23.81
CA LEU A 161 -22.64 4.58 24.06
C LEU A 161 -21.32 4.51 23.30
N GLN A 162 -20.21 4.33 24.00
CA GLN A 162 -18.89 4.11 23.38
C GLN A 162 -18.45 2.68 23.61
N PHE A 163 -17.78 2.10 22.59
CA PHE A 163 -17.24 0.75 22.66
C PHE A 163 -16.21 0.47 21.55
N TRP A 164 -15.43 -0.58 21.73
CA TRP A 164 -14.57 -1.13 20.71
C TRP A 164 -15.25 -2.26 19.96
N ALA A 165 -15.17 -2.23 18.64
CA ALA A 165 -15.52 -3.32 17.73
C ALA A 165 -14.26 -3.87 17.06
N ALA A 166 -14.34 -5.08 16.53
CA ALA A 166 -13.26 -5.67 15.75
C ALA A 166 -13.79 -6.40 14.52
N TYR A 167 -13.01 -6.31 13.45
CA TYR A 167 -13.26 -6.95 12.17
C TYR A 167 -12.08 -7.88 11.87
N ASP A 168 -12.29 -9.18 12.05
CA ASP A 168 -11.26 -10.18 11.87
C ASP A 168 -11.29 -10.68 10.42
N SER A 169 -10.25 -10.37 9.66
CA SER A 169 -10.14 -10.74 8.25
C SER A 169 -9.77 -12.22 8.09
N PRO A 170 -10.23 -12.91 7.02
CA PRO A 170 -9.84 -14.29 6.74
C PRO A 170 -8.38 -14.41 6.30
N ALA A 171 -7.82 -13.36 5.74
CA ALA A 171 -6.44 -13.29 5.24
C ALA A 171 -5.73 -12.06 5.78
N ILE A 172 -4.40 -12.06 5.69
CA ILE A 172 -3.59 -10.90 6.02
C ILE A 172 -3.72 -9.88 4.89
N GLY A 173 -4.19 -8.68 5.23
CA GLY A 173 -4.21 -7.52 4.34
C GLY A 173 -3.10 -6.52 4.69
N HIS A 174 -3.00 -5.45 3.91
CA HIS A 174 -2.03 -4.37 4.16
C HIS A 174 -2.67 -3.03 3.82
N ASP A 175 -2.59 -2.06 4.71
CA ASP A 175 -3.18 -0.73 4.50
C ASP A 175 -2.26 0.21 3.73
N GLN A 176 -2.83 0.87 2.73
CA GLN A 176 -2.14 1.90 1.97
C GLN A 176 -2.27 3.26 2.67
N PRO A 177 -1.31 4.18 2.51
CA PRO A 177 -0.15 4.11 1.58
C PRO A 177 1.11 3.47 2.17
N TYR A 178 1.08 3.04 3.43
CA TYR A 178 2.28 2.63 4.17
C TYR A 178 2.54 1.13 4.14
N ASN A 179 1.60 0.35 3.61
CA ASN A 179 1.68 -1.10 3.53
C ASN A 179 1.73 -1.80 4.91
N ALA A 180 1.07 -1.20 5.92
CA ALA A 180 0.97 -1.80 7.26
C ALA A 180 0.13 -3.08 7.21
N PRO A 181 0.64 -4.22 7.70
CA PRO A 181 -0.10 -5.48 7.66
C PRO A 181 -1.23 -5.47 8.69
N TYR A 182 -2.38 -6.05 8.32
CA TYR A 182 -3.46 -6.29 9.26
C TYR A 182 -4.10 -7.66 9.07
N ALA A 183 -4.35 -8.33 10.16
CA ALA A 183 -5.18 -9.52 10.25
C ALA A 183 -6.53 -9.18 10.90
N GLN A 184 -6.57 -8.08 11.66
CA GLN A 184 -7.74 -7.58 12.36
C GLN A 184 -7.72 -6.06 12.39
N LYS A 185 -8.88 -5.43 12.17
CA LYS A 185 -9.11 -3.99 12.42
C LYS A 185 -9.95 -3.83 13.67
N ARG A 186 -9.56 -2.91 14.55
CA ARG A 186 -10.33 -2.55 15.75
C ARG A 186 -10.71 -1.09 15.67
N GLU A 187 -11.98 -0.81 15.91
CA GLU A 187 -12.54 0.52 15.74
C GLU A 187 -13.34 0.91 16.98
N ARG A 188 -13.15 2.13 17.47
CA ARG A 188 -13.91 2.69 18.56
C ARG A 188 -15.02 3.57 18.04
N TYR A 189 -16.22 3.28 18.46
CA TYR A 189 -17.41 4.02 18.07
C TYR A 189 -18.02 4.80 19.24
N SER A 190 -18.68 5.92 18.89
CA SER A 190 -19.67 6.60 19.69
C SER A 190 -21.01 6.46 19.01
N LEU A 191 -22.02 5.93 19.71
CA LEU A 191 -23.32 5.54 19.16
C LEU A 191 -24.45 6.20 19.95
N ASP A 192 -25.33 6.91 19.27
CA ASP A 192 -26.60 7.41 19.79
C ASP A 192 -27.70 6.42 19.38
N CYS A 193 -28.06 5.51 20.29
CA CYS A 193 -29.07 4.49 20.02
C CYS A 193 -30.46 5.07 19.75
N ALA A 194 -30.81 6.22 20.34
CA ALA A 194 -32.12 6.84 20.14
C ALA A 194 -32.24 7.50 18.76
N LYS A 195 -31.16 8.16 18.31
CA LYS A 195 -31.14 8.81 17.00
C LYS A 195 -30.67 7.90 15.86
N GLN A 196 -30.21 6.70 16.18
CA GLN A 196 -29.63 5.75 15.22
C GLN A 196 -28.50 6.39 14.40
N THR A 197 -27.57 7.05 15.11
CA THR A 197 -26.40 7.69 14.51
C THR A 197 -25.12 7.26 15.23
N PHE A 198 -24.01 7.22 14.52
CA PHE A 198 -22.72 6.84 15.07
C PHE A 198 -21.58 7.72 14.53
N SER A 199 -20.47 7.71 15.26
CA SER A 199 -19.21 8.34 14.85
C SER A 199 -18.06 7.38 15.14
N LEU A 200 -17.08 7.32 14.22
CA LEU A 200 -15.81 6.63 14.43
C LEU A 200 -14.87 7.56 15.19
N LEU A 201 -14.38 7.11 16.34
CA LEU A 201 -13.50 7.89 17.22
C LEU A 201 -12.02 7.58 17.03
N ALA A 202 -11.69 6.30 16.86
CA ALA A 202 -10.32 5.81 16.67
C ALA A 202 -10.36 4.43 16.00
N GLY A 203 -9.23 4.04 15.41
CA GLY A 203 -9.05 2.71 14.84
C GLY A 203 -7.62 2.24 14.94
N TYR A 204 -7.43 0.92 14.99
CA TYR A 204 -6.12 0.25 14.98
C TYR A 204 -6.15 -0.96 14.06
N ASP A 205 -5.05 -1.13 13.33
CA ASP A 205 -4.72 -2.33 12.59
C ASP A 205 -3.82 -3.21 13.44
N LEU A 206 -4.10 -4.51 13.46
CA LEU A 206 -3.31 -5.50 14.19
C LEU A 206 -2.92 -6.63 13.24
N ASP A 207 -1.67 -7.08 13.33
CA ASP A 207 -1.17 -8.23 12.59
C ASP A 207 -1.70 -9.57 13.16
N GLU A 208 -1.25 -10.67 12.57
CA GLU A 208 -1.60 -12.04 13.00
C GLU A 208 -1.07 -12.42 14.38
N HIS A 209 -0.10 -11.66 14.90
CA HIS A 209 0.47 -11.81 16.23
C HIS A 209 -0.20 -10.91 17.27
N ASN A 210 -1.31 -10.26 16.89
CA ASN A 210 -2.04 -9.32 17.73
C ASN A 210 -1.20 -8.09 18.13
N THR A 211 -0.25 -7.70 17.27
CA THR A 211 0.57 -6.49 17.43
C THR A 211 -0.03 -5.35 16.64
N VAL A 212 -0.13 -4.18 17.24
CA VAL A 212 -0.61 -2.98 16.53
C VAL A 212 0.41 -2.54 15.50
N THR A 213 -0.04 -2.39 14.27
CA THR A 213 0.79 -2.06 13.11
C THR A 213 0.52 -0.67 12.57
N ASP A 214 -0.71 -0.18 12.72
CA ASP A 214 -1.14 1.15 12.33
C ASP A 214 -2.34 1.60 13.17
N GLY A 215 -2.82 2.82 12.96
CA GLY A 215 -4.03 3.33 13.61
C GLY A 215 -4.25 4.82 13.35
N GLY A 216 -5.31 5.34 13.98
CA GLY A 216 -5.67 6.74 13.87
C GLY A 216 -6.69 7.15 14.94
N VAL A 217 -6.76 8.45 15.19
CA VAL A 217 -7.76 9.08 16.07
C VAL A 217 -8.41 10.24 15.35
N PHE A 218 -9.73 10.38 15.51
CA PHE A 218 -10.52 11.45 14.92
C PHE A 218 -10.85 12.49 15.99
N PHE A 219 -10.21 13.65 15.96
CA PHE A 219 -10.48 14.75 16.88
C PHE A 219 -11.82 15.45 16.57
N GLU A 220 -12.23 15.44 15.31
CA GLU A 220 -13.51 15.97 14.83
C GLU A 220 -14.27 14.86 14.09
N PRO A 221 -14.83 13.88 14.84
CA PRO A 221 -15.47 12.73 14.23
C PRO A 221 -16.77 13.13 13.51
N LYS A 222 -16.95 12.64 12.29
CA LYS A 222 -18.18 12.84 11.52
C LYS A 222 -19.26 11.89 12.03
N THR A 223 -20.51 12.38 12.04
CA THR A 223 -21.68 11.58 12.42
C THR A 223 -22.32 10.98 11.15
N TYR A 224 -22.65 9.70 11.22
CA TYR A 224 -23.24 8.92 10.15
C TYR A 224 -24.56 8.29 10.62
N SER A 225 -25.46 7.99 9.68
CA SER A 225 -26.71 7.27 9.96
C SER A 225 -26.45 5.76 9.97
N VAL A 226 -26.94 5.07 10.97
CA VAL A 226 -26.86 3.59 11.08
C VAL A 226 -27.56 2.91 9.91
N LYS A 227 -28.73 3.40 9.52
CA LYS A 227 -29.53 2.78 8.45
C LYS A 227 -28.87 2.86 7.06
N ASP A 228 -28.01 3.87 6.85
CA ASP A 228 -27.31 4.09 5.59
C ASP A 228 -25.93 3.39 5.55
N SER A 229 -25.58 2.68 6.62
CA SER A 229 -24.33 1.92 6.74
C SER A 229 -24.47 0.49 6.20
N ASP A 230 -23.33 -0.21 6.07
CA ASP A 230 -23.30 -1.61 5.67
C ASP A 230 -23.95 -2.56 6.69
N ALA A 231 -24.27 -3.77 6.25
CA ALA A 231 -24.97 -4.77 7.07
C ALA A 231 -24.18 -5.12 8.35
N ASP A 232 -22.86 -5.18 8.27
CA ASP A 232 -22.01 -5.52 9.42
C ASP A 232 -22.03 -4.40 10.49
N TYR A 233 -22.08 -3.13 10.07
CA TYR A 233 -22.26 -2.01 11.00
C TYR A 233 -23.65 -2.02 11.63
N ARG A 234 -24.72 -2.26 10.86
CA ARG A 234 -26.08 -2.37 11.41
C ARG A 234 -26.17 -3.48 12.45
N LEU A 235 -25.64 -4.67 12.13
CA LEU A 235 -25.59 -5.79 13.07
C LEU A 235 -24.86 -5.42 14.37
N LEU A 236 -23.70 -4.75 14.26
CA LEU A 236 -22.90 -4.33 15.41
C LEU A 236 -23.64 -3.32 16.28
N PHE A 237 -24.27 -2.30 15.68
CA PHE A 237 -24.95 -1.23 16.42
C PHE A 237 -26.26 -1.70 17.04
N ASP A 238 -27.01 -2.57 16.38
CA ASP A 238 -28.20 -3.22 16.93
C ASP A 238 -27.83 -4.05 18.17
N ALA A 239 -26.73 -4.79 18.11
CA ALA A 239 -26.23 -5.57 19.24
C ALA A 239 -25.77 -4.67 20.40
N ALA A 240 -25.04 -3.58 20.10
CA ALA A 240 -24.56 -2.63 21.11
C ALA A 240 -25.71 -1.91 21.83
N CYS A 241 -26.80 -1.54 21.13
CA CYS A 241 -28.00 -0.94 21.70
C CYS A 241 -28.95 -1.96 22.36
N GLY A 242 -28.64 -3.23 22.21
CA GLY A 242 -29.45 -4.33 22.76
C GLY A 242 -29.26 -4.54 24.26
N LYS A 243 -29.79 -5.65 24.75
CA LYS A 243 -29.65 -6.02 26.16
C LYS A 243 -28.27 -6.58 26.47
N PRO A 244 -27.60 -6.16 27.57
CA PRO A 244 -26.26 -6.66 27.94
C PRO A 244 -26.18 -8.19 28.07
N GLU A 245 -27.27 -8.84 28.50
CA GLU A 245 -27.34 -10.30 28.65
C GLU A 245 -27.22 -11.01 27.27
N ALA A 246 -27.76 -10.40 26.21
CA ALA A 246 -27.66 -10.94 24.87
C ALA A 246 -26.20 -10.96 24.40
N LEU A 247 -25.42 -9.90 24.66
CA LEU A 247 -23.98 -9.85 24.36
C LEU A 247 -23.19 -10.89 25.16
N ALA A 248 -23.56 -11.13 26.43
CA ALA A 248 -22.90 -12.13 27.27
C ALA A 248 -23.12 -13.57 26.77
N ALA A 249 -24.25 -13.82 26.10
CA ALA A 249 -24.57 -15.13 25.52
C ALA A 249 -23.85 -15.43 24.19
N LEU A 250 -23.26 -14.43 23.56
CA LEU A 250 -22.55 -14.63 22.30
C LEU A 250 -21.27 -15.45 22.50
N PRO A 251 -20.81 -16.18 21.46
CA PRO A 251 -19.56 -16.92 21.49
C PRO A 251 -18.36 -15.99 21.76
N ALA A 252 -17.44 -16.44 22.61
CA ALA A 252 -16.16 -15.76 22.79
C ALA A 252 -15.30 -15.92 21.54
N PHE A 253 -14.56 -14.88 21.17
CA PHE A 253 -13.64 -14.93 20.06
C PHE A 253 -12.48 -15.90 20.33
N LYS A 254 -12.16 -16.69 19.33
CA LYS A 254 -10.94 -17.52 19.28
C LYS A 254 -10.18 -17.16 18.01
N PRO A 255 -8.91 -16.78 18.11
CA PRO A 255 -8.09 -16.49 16.93
C PRO A 255 -8.09 -17.65 15.94
N ARG A 256 -8.17 -17.33 14.65
CA ARG A 256 -8.05 -18.30 13.56
C ARG A 256 -6.73 -18.08 12.81
N THR A 257 -6.21 -19.16 12.23
CA THR A 257 -5.04 -19.05 11.35
C THR A 257 -5.40 -18.23 10.12
N LYS A 258 -4.56 -17.27 9.77
CA LYS A 258 -4.71 -16.46 8.57
C LYS A 258 -3.95 -17.09 7.41
N ALA A 259 -4.53 -16.99 6.23
CA ALA A 259 -3.84 -17.34 5.00
C ALA A 259 -3.51 -16.05 4.23
N PRO A 260 -2.35 -15.98 3.56
CA PRO A 260 -2.08 -14.86 2.65
C PRO A 260 -3.08 -14.87 1.50
N LEU A 261 -3.50 -13.68 1.05
CA LEU A 261 -4.38 -13.55 -0.12
C LEU A 261 -3.64 -14.02 -1.36
N VAL A 262 -4.10 -15.12 -1.95
CA VAL A 262 -3.52 -15.68 -3.18
C VAL A 262 -4.28 -15.18 -4.38
N LEU A 263 -3.63 -14.36 -5.21
CA LEU A 263 -4.19 -13.91 -6.48
C LEU A 263 -3.88 -14.90 -7.60
N THR A 264 -4.89 -15.30 -8.35
CA THR A 264 -4.70 -16.08 -9.56
C THR A 264 -4.18 -15.23 -10.70
N VAL A 265 -3.32 -15.80 -11.55
CA VAL A 265 -2.83 -15.13 -12.76
C VAL A 265 -4.03 -14.74 -13.63
N PRO A 266 -4.18 -13.47 -14.01
CA PRO A 266 -5.31 -13.04 -14.83
C PRO A 266 -5.24 -13.66 -16.22
N ARG A 267 -6.42 -13.91 -16.81
CA ARG A 267 -6.54 -14.44 -18.19
C ARG A 267 -6.80 -13.29 -19.15
N VAL A 268 -6.28 -13.43 -20.36
CA VAL A 268 -6.58 -12.48 -21.46
C VAL A 268 -8.07 -12.52 -21.75
N GLN A 269 -8.71 -11.36 -21.71
CA GLN A 269 -10.14 -11.22 -21.98
C GLN A 269 -10.44 -11.25 -23.49
N ALA A 270 -11.55 -11.85 -23.87
CA ALA A 270 -11.94 -12.01 -25.27
C ALA A 270 -12.05 -10.70 -26.05
N PRO A 271 -12.61 -9.59 -25.52
CA PRO A 271 -12.65 -8.31 -26.25
C PRO A 271 -11.25 -7.76 -26.55
N ALA A 272 -10.32 -7.80 -25.57
CA ALA A 272 -8.95 -7.34 -25.78
C ALA A 272 -8.23 -8.19 -26.84
N LEU A 273 -8.39 -9.51 -26.78
CA LEU A 273 -7.81 -10.42 -27.77
C LEU A 273 -8.39 -10.21 -29.18
N SER A 274 -9.69 -9.96 -29.29
CA SER A 274 -10.37 -9.68 -30.55
C SER A 274 -9.81 -8.41 -31.21
N ALA A 275 -9.68 -7.33 -30.45
CA ALA A 275 -9.14 -6.07 -30.97
C ALA A 275 -7.70 -6.22 -31.50
N VAL A 276 -6.86 -6.95 -30.77
CA VAL A 276 -5.48 -7.25 -31.23
C VAL A 276 -5.49 -8.07 -32.54
N LYS A 277 -6.35 -9.07 -32.65
CA LYS A 277 -6.46 -9.90 -33.85
C LYS A 277 -6.96 -9.12 -35.06
N GLN A 278 -7.84 -8.15 -34.86
CA GLN A 278 -8.38 -7.29 -35.95
C GLN A 278 -7.31 -6.41 -36.61
N LEU A 279 -6.20 -6.09 -35.93
CA LEU A 279 -5.08 -5.38 -36.53
C LEU A 279 -4.42 -6.15 -37.68
N ASN A 280 -4.60 -7.45 -37.72
CA ASN A 280 -4.08 -8.36 -38.76
C ASN A 280 -2.61 -8.08 -39.12
N LEU A 281 -1.77 -7.93 -38.09
CA LEU A 281 -0.35 -7.66 -38.25
C LEU A 281 0.39 -8.88 -38.79
N PRO A 282 1.46 -8.71 -39.61
CA PRO A 282 2.27 -9.83 -40.10
C PRO A 282 2.89 -10.60 -38.93
N LYS A 283 3.06 -11.90 -39.15
CA LYS A 283 3.81 -12.71 -38.15
C LYS A 283 5.27 -12.27 -38.13
N PRO A 284 5.93 -12.27 -36.96
CA PRO A 284 7.36 -12.00 -36.88
C PRO A 284 8.16 -12.98 -37.76
N ALA A 285 9.15 -12.47 -38.47
CA ALA A 285 10.08 -13.30 -39.27
C ALA A 285 11.07 -14.05 -38.36
N LYS A 286 11.38 -13.47 -37.20
CA LYS A 286 12.30 -14.00 -36.18
C LYS A 286 11.64 -14.00 -34.81
N ALA A 287 12.05 -14.94 -33.97
CA ALA A 287 11.64 -15.02 -32.58
C ALA A 287 12.72 -14.41 -31.68
N LEU A 288 12.30 -13.59 -30.72
CA LEU A 288 13.10 -13.29 -29.54
C LEU A 288 12.90 -14.42 -28.52
N LYS A 289 13.98 -14.90 -27.93
CA LYS A 289 13.95 -15.89 -26.85
C LYS A 289 14.24 -15.25 -25.51
N ARG A 290 15.24 -14.36 -25.48
CA ARG A 290 15.69 -13.67 -24.28
C ARG A 290 16.20 -12.28 -24.63
N VAL A 291 15.97 -11.30 -23.75
CA VAL A 291 16.64 -10.02 -23.77
C VAL A 291 17.08 -9.64 -22.35
N VAL A 292 18.20 -8.93 -22.24
CA VAL A 292 18.61 -8.23 -21.03
C VAL A 292 18.52 -6.75 -21.29
N GLU A 293 17.69 -6.08 -20.50
CA GLU A 293 17.54 -4.63 -20.50
C GLU A 293 18.26 -4.05 -19.28
N THR A 294 19.03 -2.99 -19.47
CA THR A 294 19.63 -2.22 -18.38
C THR A 294 19.22 -0.76 -18.51
N GLY A 295 19.15 -0.07 -17.40
CA GLY A 295 18.75 1.33 -17.44
C GLY A 295 18.90 2.02 -16.09
N THR A 296 18.45 3.26 -16.06
CA THR A 296 18.36 4.07 -14.85
C THR A 296 16.99 4.71 -14.77
N ALA A 297 16.32 4.50 -13.66
CA ALA A 297 15.09 5.20 -13.32
C ALA A 297 15.41 6.36 -12.38
N HIS A 298 14.85 7.52 -12.65
CA HIS A 298 15.01 8.72 -11.84
C HIS A 298 13.66 9.10 -11.25
N LEU A 299 13.55 9.15 -9.93
CA LEU A 299 12.34 9.50 -9.21
C LEU A 299 12.66 10.58 -8.17
N LYS A 300 12.04 11.75 -8.30
CA LYS A 300 12.21 12.87 -7.35
C LYS A 300 13.68 13.21 -7.05
N GLY A 301 14.53 13.18 -8.09
CA GLY A 301 15.96 13.48 -7.96
C GLY A 301 16.84 12.33 -7.46
N GLN A 302 16.28 11.17 -7.18
CA GLN A 302 17.02 9.96 -6.89
C GLN A 302 17.16 9.09 -8.12
N SER A 303 18.33 8.52 -8.33
CA SER A 303 18.64 7.64 -9.46
C SER A 303 18.83 6.21 -8.98
N ALA A 304 18.16 5.26 -9.62
CA ALA A 304 18.27 3.84 -9.33
C ALA A 304 18.58 3.09 -10.62
N PRO A 305 19.78 2.50 -10.75
CA PRO A 305 20.07 1.61 -11.88
C PRO A 305 19.28 0.31 -11.74
N PHE A 306 18.88 -0.27 -12.85
CA PHE A 306 18.20 -1.55 -12.87
C PHE A 306 18.70 -2.44 -13.99
N THR A 307 18.48 -3.74 -13.83
CA THR A 307 18.65 -4.77 -14.85
C THR A 307 17.41 -5.65 -14.83
N GLU A 308 16.83 -5.87 -16.01
CA GLU A 308 15.70 -6.77 -16.21
C GLU A 308 16.06 -7.82 -17.27
N GLU A 309 15.76 -9.07 -16.97
CA GLU A 309 15.90 -10.18 -17.90
C GLU A 309 14.49 -10.61 -18.31
N LYS A 310 14.23 -10.68 -19.62
CA LYS A 310 12.94 -11.06 -20.18
C LYS A 310 13.10 -12.30 -21.04
N PHE A 311 12.24 -13.31 -20.79
CA PHE A 311 12.15 -14.54 -21.55
C PHE A 311 10.84 -14.55 -22.31
N PHE A 312 10.91 -14.92 -23.59
CA PHE A 312 9.77 -14.87 -24.50
C PHE A 312 9.36 -16.25 -24.96
N SER A 313 8.07 -16.46 -25.05
CA SER A 313 7.44 -17.64 -25.62
C SER A 313 6.08 -17.27 -26.20
N GLN A 314 5.43 -18.22 -26.85
CA GLN A 314 4.05 -18.01 -27.31
C GLN A 314 3.07 -18.54 -26.24
N ASP A 315 2.13 -17.71 -25.84
CA ASP A 315 0.99 -18.16 -25.02
C ASP A 315 0.07 -19.06 -25.85
N LYS A 316 -0.07 -20.31 -25.43
CA LYS A 316 -0.83 -21.32 -26.18
C LYS A 316 -2.32 -21.02 -26.28
N ALA A 317 -2.88 -20.32 -25.28
CA ALA A 317 -4.30 -20.04 -25.22
C ALA A 317 -4.71 -18.88 -26.13
N SER A 318 -3.95 -17.80 -26.14
CA SER A 318 -4.25 -16.56 -26.89
C SER A 318 -3.49 -16.45 -28.21
N GLY A 319 -2.37 -17.16 -28.35
CA GLY A 319 -1.43 -17.01 -29.47
C GLY A 319 -0.57 -15.73 -29.38
N GLN A 320 -0.65 -14.99 -28.28
CA GLN A 320 0.10 -13.76 -28.07
C GLN A 320 1.48 -14.03 -27.47
N LEU A 321 2.29 -12.99 -27.30
CA LEU A 321 3.60 -13.09 -26.70
C LEU A 321 3.48 -13.30 -25.18
N ALA A 322 3.97 -14.44 -24.69
CA ALA A 322 4.16 -14.66 -23.25
C ALA A 322 5.55 -14.15 -22.84
N VAL A 323 5.58 -13.29 -21.83
CA VAL A 323 6.81 -12.67 -21.32
C VAL A 323 6.96 -13.01 -19.84
N ARG A 324 8.10 -13.58 -19.47
CA ARG A 324 8.52 -13.72 -18.08
C ARG A 324 9.65 -12.73 -17.84
N THR A 325 9.48 -11.83 -16.88
CA THR A 325 10.47 -10.82 -16.51
C THR A 325 11.06 -11.16 -15.16
N LYS A 326 12.37 -11.03 -15.03
CA LYS A 326 13.10 -11.13 -13.75
C LYS A 326 13.86 -9.85 -13.51
N GLY A 327 13.51 -9.14 -12.46
CA GLY A 327 14.22 -7.98 -11.92
C GLY A 327 14.97 -8.32 -10.63
N SER A 328 15.62 -7.34 -10.04
CA SER A 328 16.36 -7.51 -8.77
C SER A 328 15.45 -7.79 -7.56
N SER A 329 14.24 -7.23 -7.59
CA SER A 329 13.28 -7.29 -6.47
C SER A 329 11.89 -7.78 -6.89
N PHE A 330 11.74 -8.27 -8.12
CA PHE A 330 10.45 -8.79 -8.60
C PHE A 330 10.62 -9.85 -9.67
N GLU A 331 9.61 -10.69 -9.81
CA GLU A 331 9.38 -11.56 -10.98
C GLU A 331 8.00 -11.28 -11.57
N GLY A 332 7.92 -11.19 -12.88
CA GLY A 332 6.68 -10.93 -13.60
C GLY A 332 6.41 -11.98 -14.67
N GLN A 333 5.14 -12.23 -14.92
CA GLN A 333 4.66 -12.98 -16.08
C GLN A 333 3.52 -12.20 -16.74
N ALA A 334 3.56 -12.09 -18.05
CA ALA A 334 2.57 -11.37 -18.81
C ALA A 334 2.22 -12.05 -20.12
N VAL A 335 0.99 -11.89 -20.57
CA VAL A 335 0.60 -12.11 -21.95
C VAL A 335 0.48 -10.73 -22.58
N SER A 336 1.32 -10.45 -23.55
CA SER A 336 1.51 -9.11 -24.11
C SER A 336 1.19 -9.05 -25.61
N PHE A 337 0.59 -7.95 -26.01
CA PHE A 337 0.54 -7.58 -27.42
C PHE A 337 1.90 -7.03 -27.83
N ARG A 338 2.76 -7.91 -28.37
CA ARG A 338 4.06 -7.59 -28.96
C ARG A 338 5.02 -6.77 -28.06
N GLY A 339 4.88 -6.83 -26.74
CA GLY A 339 5.66 -5.99 -25.81
C GLY A 339 5.12 -4.58 -25.63
N LEU A 340 4.16 -4.13 -26.45
CA LEU A 340 3.59 -2.78 -26.36
C LEU A 340 2.71 -2.63 -25.12
N VAL A 341 1.82 -3.59 -24.89
CA VAL A 341 0.87 -3.55 -23.79
C VAL A 341 0.63 -4.96 -23.22
N SER A 342 0.61 -5.08 -21.90
CA SER A 342 0.24 -6.32 -21.21
C SER A 342 -1.28 -6.49 -21.25
N LEU A 343 -1.75 -7.56 -21.87
CA LEU A 343 -3.17 -7.93 -21.91
C LEU A 343 -3.61 -8.60 -20.60
N ALA A 344 -2.68 -9.30 -19.97
CA ALA A 344 -2.81 -9.89 -18.66
C ALA A 344 -1.40 -9.98 -18.04
N GLN A 345 -1.25 -9.59 -16.79
CA GLN A 345 0.05 -9.57 -16.10
C GLN A 345 -0.11 -9.90 -14.64
N GLN A 346 0.84 -10.65 -14.11
CA GLN A 346 1.08 -10.80 -12.69
C GLN A 346 2.54 -10.46 -12.39
N THR A 347 2.75 -9.67 -11.33
CA THR A 347 4.09 -9.34 -10.82
C THR A 347 4.16 -9.71 -9.36
N VAL A 348 5.19 -10.43 -8.98
CA VAL A 348 5.47 -10.81 -7.58
C VAL A 348 6.69 -10.01 -7.14
N TYR A 349 6.51 -9.15 -6.16
CA TYR A 349 7.59 -8.38 -5.55
C TYR A 349 8.18 -9.17 -4.39
N SER A 350 9.52 -9.25 -4.35
CA SER A 350 10.27 -9.91 -3.29
C SER A 350 10.41 -8.95 -2.11
N GLY A 351 10.34 -9.48 -0.88
CA GLY A 351 10.52 -8.72 0.36
C GLY A 351 10.12 -9.56 1.56
N GLU A 352 10.14 -8.97 2.74
CA GLU A 352 9.69 -9.64 3.97
C GLU A 352 8.19 -10.00 3.92
N ALA A 353 7.40 -9.19 3.20
CA ALA A 353 6.02 -9.51 2.84
C ALA A 353 5.87 -9.45 1.30
N PRO A 354 5.94 -10.60 0.60
CA PRO A 354 5.79 -10.63 -0.84
C PRO A 354 4.44 -10.05 -1.26
N MET A 355 4.47 -9.10 -2.20
CA MET A 355 3.27 -8.51 -2.76
C MET A 355 3.07 -9.04 -4.18
N VAL A 356 1.84 -9.40 -4.51
CA VAL A 356 1.44 -9.83 -5.86
C VAL A 356 0.52 -8.79 -6.47
N ASP A 357 0.92 -8.22 -7.60
CA ASP A 357 0.10 -7.33 -8.42
C ASP A 357 -0.42 -8.04 -9.65
N ASN A 358 -1.70 -7.85 -9.96
CA ASN A 358 -2.32 -8.29 -11.19
C ASN A 358 -2.85 -7.11 -11.99
N ILE A 359 -2.67 -7.19 -13.31
CA ILE A 359 -3.31 -6.31 -14.29
C ILE A 359 -4.02 -7.20 -15.30
N GLY A 360 -5.30 -6.94 -15.53
CA GLY A 360 -6.08 -7.61 -16.56
C GLY A 360 -6.82 -6.60 -17.43
N LEU A 361 -6.56 -6.59 -18.73
CA LEU A 361 -7.29 -5.72 -19.65
C LEU A 361 -8.63 -6.34 -20.02
N ASN A 362 -9.71 -5.58 -19.79
CA ASN A 362 -11.05 -5.90 -20.26
C ASN A 362 -11.20 -5.63 -21.76
N ALA A 363 -10.62 -4.50 -22.20
CA ALA A 363 -10.69 -4.06 -23.59
C ALA A 363 -9.46 -3.25 -24.00
N ILE A 364 -9.19 -3.23 -25.30
CA ILE A 364 -8.24 -2.31 -25.94
C ILE A 364 -8.83 -1.87 -27.25
N ALA A 365 -8.66 -0.59 -27.62
CA ALA A 365 -9.04 -0.04 -28.90
C ALA A 365 -7.83 0.62 -29.57
N PHE A 366 -7.69 0.42 -30.86
CA PHE A 366 -6.60 0.96 -31.65
C PHE A 366 -7.12 1.95 -32.69
N SER A 367 -6.31 2.97 -33.03
CA SER A 367 -6.57 3.91 -34.11
C SER A 367 -5.28 4.14 -34.92
N GLY A 368 -5.43 4.49 -36.20
CA GLY A 368 -4.31 4.66 -37.13
C GLY A 368 -3.86 3.37 -37.80
N ASP A 369 -2.87 3.50 -38.67
CA ASP A 369 -2.34 2.36 -39.46
C ASP A 369 -1.20 1.63 -38.74
N TRP A 370 -1.58 0.78 -37.81
CA TRP A 370 -0.65 -0.09 -37.07
C TRP A 370 0.02 -1.16 -37.93
N LYS A 371 -0.49 -1.39 -39.15
CA LYS A 371 0.05 -2.42 -40.02
C LYS A 371 1.28 -1.93 -40.77
N SER A 372 1.24 -0.73 -41.32
CA SER A 372 2.36 -0.19 -42.07
C SER A 372 3.22 0.80 -41.29
N MET A 373 2.64 1.52 -40.32
CA MET A 373 3.32 2.50 -39.48
C MET A 373 4.30 3.39 -40.27
N PRO A 374 3.85 4.14 -41.30
CA PRO A 374 4.78 4.98 -42.07
C PRO A 374 5.30 6.14 -41.23
N VAL A 375 6.48 6.64 -41.54
CA VAL A 375 7.06 7.82 -40.86
C VAL A 375 6.09 9.01 -40.98
N GLY A 376 5.84 9.68 -39.85
CA GLY A 376 4.85 10.75 -39.71
C GLY A 376 3.45 10.29 -39.33
N ALA A 377 3.14 8.98 -39.38
CA ALA A 377 1.85 8.47 -38.97
C ALA A 377 1.55 8.72 -37.50
N GLN A 378 0.28 9.03 -37.20
CA GLN A 378 -0.26 9.03 -35.84
C GLN A 378 -1.00 7.72 -35.60
N LEU A 379 -0.72 7.12 -34.45
CA LEU A 379 -1.26 5.85 -34.00
C LEU A 379 -1.78 6.06 -32.59
N GLY A 380 -2.93 5.51 -32.26
CA GLY A 380 -3.46 5.61 -30.91
C GLY A 380 -3.88 4.25 -30.36
N TYR A 381 -3.85 4.12 -29.04
CA TYR A 381 -4.53 3.03 -28.38
C TYR A 381 -5.07 3.47 -27.01
N ILE A 382 -6.21 2.87 -26.64
CA ILE A 382 -6.86 3.08 -25.35
C ILE A 382 -7.05 1.73 -24.71
N THR A 383 -6.63 1.59 -23.46
CA THR A 383 -6.84 0.39 -22.66
C THR A 383 -7.87 0.64 -21.57
N ASP A 384 -8.66 -0.38 -21.26
CA ASP A 384 -9.54 -0.44 -20.11
C ASP A 384 -9.26 -1.76 -19.38
N GLY A 385 -9.00 -1.70 -18.08
CA GLY A 385 -8.61 -2.86 -17.31
C GLY A 385 -8.88 -2.71 -15.83
N LYS A 386 -8.51 -3.76 -15.11
CA LYS A 386 -8.59 -3.84 -13.66
C LYS A 386 -7.22 -4.10 -13.06
N MET A 387 -6.99 -3.48 -11.92
CA MET A 387 -5.81 -3.71 -11.11
C MET A 387 -6.22 -4.30 -9.77
N SER A 388 -5.49 -5.32 -9.34
CA SER A 388 -5.65 -5.90 -8.01
C SER A 388 -4.30 -6.31 -7.44
N ASN A 389 -4.16 -6.27 -6.14
CA ASN A 389 -2.97 -6.83 -5.49
C ASN A 389 -3.33 -7.69 -4.28
N SER A 390 -2.35 -8.48 -3.80
CA SER A 390 -2.54 -9.39 -2.66
C SER A 390 -2.78 -8.67 -1.33
N VAL A 391 -2.72 -7.35 -1.33
CA VAL A 391 -2.79 -6.47 -0.17
C VAL A 391 -4.20 -5.94 0.02
N VAL A 392 -4.77 -5.33 -1.03
CA VAL A 392 -6.08 -4.65 -0.95
C VAL A 392 -7.13 -5.25 -1.88
N GLY A 393 -6.82 -6.35 -2.57
CA GLY A 393 -7.72 -6.92 -3.56
C GLY A 393 -7.82 -6.04 -4.82
N GLU A 394 -9.02 -5.85 -5.38
CA GLU A 394 -9.25 -4.96 -6.52
C GLU A 394 -9.21 -3.49 -6.05
N TYR A 395 -8.25 -2.70 -6.53
CA TYR A 395 -8.03 -1.33 -6.07
C TYR A 395 -8.17 -0.25 -7.16
N GLY A 396 -8.45 -0.60 -8.40
CA GLY A 396 -8.62 0.41 -9.43
C GLY A 396 -9.04 -0.09 -10.79
N LYS A 397 -9.59 0.86 -11.56
CA LYS A 397 -9.76 0.74 -13.01
C LYS A 397 -8.55 1.35 -13.67
N GLN A 398 -7.94 0.62 -14.59
CA GLN A 398 -6.84 1.11 -15.39
C GLN A 398 -7.35 1.51 -16.76
N ARG A 399 -7.65 2.80 -16.93
CA ARG A 399 -7.83 3.38 -18.25
C ARG A 399 -6.57 4.15 -18.61
N GLN A 400 -6.02 3.88 -19.78
CA GLN A 400 -4.88 4.61 -20.31
C GLN A 400 -5.13 4.90 -21.79
N ALA A 401 -4.81 6.12 -22.22
CA ALA A 401 -4.90 6.53 -23.60
C ALA A 401 -3.55 7.05 -24.07
N PHE A 402 -3.11 6.57 -25.23
CA PHE A 402 -1.83 6.90 -25.82
C PHE A 402 -2.02 7.46 -27.22
N ASP A 403 -1.27 8.50 -27.55
CA ASP A 403 -1.08 9.04 -28.89
C ASP A 403 0.39 8.90 -29.27
N CYS A 404 0.66 8.12 -30.31
CA CYS A 404 1.99 7.76 -30.76
C CYS A 404 2.25 8.35 -32.15
N ARG A 405 3.41 8.95 -32.35
CA ARG A 405 3.89 9.37 -33.66
C ARG A 405 5.08 8.53 -34.08
N VAL A 406 5.06 8.03 -35.30
CA VAL A 406 6.22 7.35 -35.92
C VAL A 406 7.21 8.42 -36.40
N GLU A 407 8.36 8.50 -35.75
CA GLU A 407 9.36 9.56 -36.05
C GLU A 407 10.36 9.14 -37.08
N GLN A 408 10.82 7.88 -37.06
CA GLN A 408 11.95 7.41 -37.86
C GLN A 408 11.77 5.96 -38.28
N HIS A 409 12.37 5.61 -39.38
CA HIS A 409 12.65 4.24 -39.85
C HIS A 409 14.15 4.08 -39.94
N LEU A 410 14.75 3.10 -39.29
CA LEU A 410 16.18 2.94 -39.11
C LEU A 410 16.56 1.46 -39.03
N PRO A 411 17.83 1.11 -39.31
CA PRO A 411 18.31 -0.24 -39.07
C PRO A 411 18.18 -0.67 -37.63
N ALA A 412 17.63 -1.86 -37.35
CA ALA A 412 17.46 -2.38 -35.98
C ALA A 412 18.81 -2.51 -35.23
N ALA A 413 19.93 -2.68 -35.96
CA ALA A 413 21.28 -2.68 -35.42
C ALA A 413 21.68 -1.37 -34.70
N GLN A 414 20.99 -0.25 -34.96
CA GLN A 414 21.17 0.99 -34.18
C GLN A 414 20.54 0.95 -32.80
N VAL A 415 19.57 0.06 -32.59
CA VAL A 415 18.98 -0.18 -31.26
C VAL A 415 19.84 -1.17 -30.46
N ASN A 416 20.29 -2.23 -31.10
CA ASN A 416 21.28 -3.17 -30.56
C ASN A 416 22.01 -3.88 -31.75
N ALA A 417 23.33 -3.94 -31.71
CA ALA A 417 24.16 -4.47 -32.81
C ALA A 417 23.85 -5.92 -33.21
N SER A 418 23.27 -6.73 -32.35
CA SER A 418 22.86 -8.12 -32.63
C SER A 418 21.53 -8.24 -33.37
N LEU A 419 20.75 -7.15 -33.46
CA LEU A 419 19.47 -7.13 -34.15
C LEU A 419 19.67 -6.97 -35.67
N SER A 420 18.84 -7.65 -36.43
CA SER A 420 18.77 -7.52 -37.89
C SER A 420 17.46 -6.88 -38.32
N GLY A 421 17.39 -6.51 -39.60
CA GLY A 421 16.22 -5.89 -40.19
C GLY A 421 16.07 -4.42 -39.83
N GLN A 422 14.85 -3.93 -39.82
CA GLN A 422 14.52 -2.52 -39.61
C GLN A 422 13.79 -2.31 -38.28
N ALA A 423 13.85 -1.10 -37.78
CA ALA A 423 13.10 -0.65 -36.62
C ALA A 423 12.38 0.67 -36.93
N LYS A 424 11.26 0.90 -36.27
CA LYS A 424 10.52 2.18 -36.27
C LYS A 424 10.60 2.79 -34.89
N LYS A 425 11.04 4.04 -34.82
CA LYS A 425 11.04 4.83 -33.60
C LYS A 425 9.69 5.53 -33.47
N LEU A 426 9.05 5.35 -32.34
CA LEU A 426 7.79 6.00 -32.00
C LEU A 426 7.97 6.84 -30.73
N ARG A 427 7.25 7.96 -30.67
CA ARG A 427 7.04 8.73 -29.45
C ARG A 427 5.58 8.66 -29.09
N CYS A 428 5.29 8.18 -27.89
CA CYS A 428 3.95 7.92 -27.39
C CYS A 428 3.65 8.78 -26.16
N ALA A 429 2.72 9.72 -26.28
CA ALA A 429 2.27 10.55 -25.18
C ALA A 429 1.11 9.88 -24.43
N HIS A 430 1.15 9.87 -23.12
CA HIS A 430 0.02 9.49 -22.26
C HIS A 430 -0.97 10.65 -22.17
N LEU A 431 -2.15 10.50 -22.75
CA LEU A 431 -3.12 11.59 -22.86
C LEU A 431 -3.83 11.91 -21.54
N GLU A 432 -4.07 10.90 -20.71
CA GLU A 432 -4.80 11.02 -19.44
C GLU A 432 -3.85 11.04 -18.22
N ASP A 433 -2.54 11.15 -18.44
CA ASP A 433 -1.53 11.16 -17.39
C ASP A 433 -1.27 12.59 -16.88
N SER A 434 -1.45 12.82 -15.57
CA SER A 434 -1.17 14.09 -14.93
C SER A 434 0.29 14.54 -15.06
N LEU A 435 1.21 13.58 -15.21
CA LEU A 435 2.65 13.83 -15.41
C LEU A 435 3.02 14.06 -16.87
N LYS A 436 2.07 13.93 -17.80
CA LYS A 436 2.26 14.08 -19.25
C LYS A 436 3.46 13.29 -19.77
N ARG A 437 3.61 12.05 -19.32
CA ARG A 437 4.73 11.20 -19.72
C ARG A 437 4.71 10.96 -21.21
N VAL A 438 5.90 10.97 -21.81
CA VAL A 438 6.14 10.62 -23.20
C VAL A 438 7.14 9.48 -23.25
N GLU A 439 6.77 8.38 -23.87
CA GLU A 439 7.62 7.20 -24.03
C GLU A 439 8.29 7.16 -25.39
N THR A 440 9.55 6.73 -25.44
CA THR A 440 10.23 6.37 -26.68
C THR A 440 10.19 4.86 -26.85
N LEU A 441 9.63 4.41 -27.96
CA LEU A 441 9.52 3.00 -28.32
C LEU A 441 10.26 2.72 -29.62
N TYR A 442 10.81 1.51 -29.76
CA TYR A 442 11.30 0.98 -31.03
C TYR A 442 10.50 -0.28 -31.39
N TYR A 443 9.80 -0.25 -32.52
CA TYR A 443 9.20 -1.45 -33.08
C TYR A 443 10.22 -2.17 -33.96
N LEU A 444 10.69 -3.33 -33.51
CA LEU A 444 11.63 -4.19 -34.18
C LEU A 444 10.86 -5.06 -35.19
N GLU A 445 10.89 -4.71 -36.49
CA GLU A 445 10.00 -5.26 -37.52
C GLU A 445 10.16 -6.78 -37.70
N ASP A 446 11.40 -7.28 -37.83
CA ASP A 446 11.66 -8.71 -37.98
C ASP A 446 11.16 -9.54 -36.79
N TYR A 447 11.17 -8.96 -35.58
CA TYR A 447 10.84 -9.61 -34.33
C TYR A 447 9.39 -9.35 -33.89
N GLY A 448 8.73 -8.39 -34.55
CA GLY A 448 7.36 -7.98 -34.16
C GLY A 448 7.26 -7.55 -32.71
N TYR A 449 8.26 -6.84 -32.20
CA TYR A 449 8.39 -6.51 -30.78
C TYR A 449 8.61 -5.02 -30.57
N PHE A 450 7.86 -4.43 -29.63
CA PHE A 450 8.07 -3.07 -29.18
C PHE A 450 9.00 -3.05 -27.96
N PHE A 451 10.14 -2.45 -28.12
CA PHE A 451 11.09 -2.16 -27.06
C PHE A 451 10.88 -0.74 -26.55
N ARG A 452 10.63 -0.55 -25.25
CA ARG A 452 10.57 0.77 -24.61
C ARG A 452 11.97 1.22 -24.24
N ALA A 453 12.47 2.25 -24.90
CA ALA A 453 13.81 2.78 -24.67
C ALA A 453 13.87 3.83 -23.55
N GLY A 454 12.73 4.35 -23.11
CA GLY A 454 12.69 5.27 -21.98
C GLY A 454 11.41 6.08 -21.90
N ILE A 455 11.37 6.89 -20.85
CA ILE A 455 10.34 7.90 -20.59
C ILE A 455 11.04 9.24 -20.46
N ASP A 456 10.56 10.24 -21.19
CA ASP A 456 11.16 11.57 -21.22
C ASP A 456 11.19 12.21 -19.83
N PRO A 457 12.20 13.06 -19.55
CA PRO A 457 12.30 13.78 -18.29
C PRO A 457 11.07 14.64 -18.03
N ASN A 458 10.52 14.51 -16.83
CA ASN A 458 9.54 15.42 -16.25
C ASN A 458 9.92 15.74 -14.81
N ALA A 459 9.16 16.59 -14.14
CA ALA A 459 9.47 17.08 -12.78
C ALA A 459 9.59 15.98 -11.71
N LEU A 460 9.04 14.78 -11.94
CA LEU A 460 8.97 13.71 -10.95
C LEU A 460 9.67 12.43 -11.36
N PHE A 461 9.66 12.10 -12.67
CA PHE A 461 10.12 10.80 -13.14
C PHE A 461 10.68 10.87 -14.56
N HIS A 462 11.78 10.16 -14.83
CA HIS A 462 12.20 9.75 -16.15
C HIS A 462 12.94 8.41 -16.08
N GLU A 463 13.06 7.77 -17.24
CA GLU A 463 13.67 6.46 -17.33
C GLU A 463 14.43 6.33 -18.67
N GLU A 464 15.61 5.76 -18.61
CA GLU A 464 16.40 5.39 -19.78
C GLU A 464 16.64 3.89 -19.77
N ARG A 465 16.47 3.24 -20.93
CA ARG A 465 16.69 1.79 -21.12
C ARG A 465 17.48 1.51 -22.37
N VAL A 466 18.33 0.51 -22.30
CA VAL A 466 19.04 -0.06 -23.43
C VAL A 466 18.89 -1.58 -23.45
N LEU A 467 18.80 -2.14 -24.66
CA LEU A 467 18.94 -3.57 -24.87
C LEU A 467 20.43 -3.93 -24.78
N LYS A 468 20.83 -4.63 -23.71
CA LYS A 468 22.21 -5.03 -23.49
C LYS A 468 22.54 -6.33 -24.23
N GLU A 469 21.63 -7.32 -24.11
CA GLU A 469 21.77 -8.64 -24.75
C GLU A 469 20.46 -8.99 -25.43
N VAL A 470 20.56 -9.67 -26.59
CA VAL A 470 19.39 -10.14 -27.38
C VAL A 470 19.70 -11.52 -27.95
N GLU A 471 18.80 -12.49 -27.71
CA GLU A 471 18.87 -13.85 -28.21
C GLU A 471 17.60 -14.25 -28.97
#